data_6503fbf3ec8a71bc4e95f8703d26a20c
#
_entry.id   6503fbf3ec8a71bc4e95f8703d26a20c
#
_cell.length_a   1.000
_cell.length_b   1.000
_cell.length_c   1.000
_cell.angle_alpha   90.00
_cell.angle_beta   90.00
_cell.angle_gamma   90.00
#
_symmetry.space_group_name_H-M   'P 1'
#
loop_
_entity.id
_entity.type
_entity.pdbx_description
1 polymer ?
#
loop_
_entity_poly.entity_id
_entity_poly.type
_entity_poly.pdbx_seq_one_letter_code
_entity_poly.pdbx_strand_id
1 'polypeptide(L)'
;EKNGIVCKVLNDYVEHRNSRLQELIDTCDITRSMAKDMVLCVMYLGLLNDFCMTNKIMKSTPKWIDEFAVECKQISQIIKSKNEDVYKKVCASRNKEYNKNKVASTMSFVLQIIEDDLIMSARTKLCECGYSVEALCFDGLLILKQDIDEEILGNLSAYCEEKTGYNVNFEVKPMTLGIELVDEETEFDFSTYEHPVDKLENYDQVYCETLQRENPYEQYALKKSYIEKFSCKVLLPEPQYVFQNGLDRKCNFWNSNACSNAFTPITSGFKTMGGAVPFYSKWSQDVNQRLYKRFDFIPYNNEKTSECPKDVLNVFEGFNPDIYGPEIDKDRIGKLIKPYMDLVQELCGGDDTHSMYLHKWVAQMFQDPLHKPPVAIIIKGKQGTGKNMFLDAIGNMLNKTHYITSSNPDDFYGSHAEGYYRKLLVNLNEAEGKKTFDYEGNMKSMITEDTMTINPKNVRPSNVLNCARTCITTNKPTPVPIDVRSKDRRYVVFETTDKYLNKSSTFWANLYKHLRKPEVMSALYQMFMWMDLKDFNWIKKRPLTQAYKEMCNLYSPVES
;
A
#
# COMPACT_ATOMS: atom_id res chain seq x y z
N GLU A 1 -46.75 25.04 -9.76
CA GLU A 1 -47.89 25.91 -10.07
C GLU A 1 -48.10 26.09 -11.59
N LYS A 2 -47.09 26.28 -12.41
CA LYS A 2 -47.19 26.41 -13.90
C LYS A 2 -47.82 25.17 -14.59
N ASN A 3 -48.02 24.07 -13.89
CA ASN A 3 -48.57 22.80 -14.41
C ASN A 3 -49.90 22.41 -13.76
N GLY A 4 -50.57 23.31 -13.03
CA GLY A 4 -51.89 23.10 -12.45
C GLY A 4 -51.93 22.25 -11.17
N ILE A 5 -50.77 21.93 -10.56
CA ILE A 5 -50.70 21.26 -9.26
C ILE A 5 -50.26 22.24 -8.19
N VAL A 6 -50.95 22.24 -7.07
CA VAL A 6 -50.60 23.01 -5.88
C VAL A 6 -49.93 22.04 -4.91
N CYS A 7 -48.59 22.18 -4.77
CA CYS A 7 -47.77 21.33 -3.88
C CYS A 7 -47.73 21.95 -2.48
N LYS A 8 -48.86 21.92 -1.77
CA LYS A 8 -48.94 22.56 -0.42
C LYS A 8 -48.05 21.85 0.61
N VAL A 9 -48.05 20.54 0.63
CA VAL A 9 -47.35 19.78 1.65
C VAL A 9 -45.83 19.75 1.36
N LEU A 10 -45.47 19.68 0.07
CA LEU A 10 -44.06 19.77 -0.32
C LEU A 10 -43.49 21.16 0.02
N ASN A 11 -44.19 22.25 -0.29
CA ASN A 11 -43.78 23.60 0.05
C ASN A 11 -43.66 23.77 1.57
N ASP A 12 -44.63 23.34 2.33
CA ASP A 12 -44.58 23.36 3.79
C ASP A 12 -43.39 22.55 4.35
N TYR A 13 -43.12 21.38 3.78
CA TYR A 13 -41.95 20.60 4.15
C TYR A 13 -40.64 21.35 3.85
N VAL A 14 -40.52 22.00 2.70
CA VAL A 14 -39.31 22.76 2.32
C VAL A 14 -39.12 23.95 3.27
N GLU A 15 -40.14 24.73 3.54
CA GLU A 15 -40.11 25.90 4.40
C GLU A 15 -39.90 25.56 5.87
N HIS A 16 -40.48 24.45 6.36
CA HIS A 16 -40.47 24.05 7.77
C HIS A 16 -39.76 22.72 8.00
N ARG A 17 -38.76 22.39 7.20
CA ARG A 17 -38.06 21.07 7.18
C ARG A 17 -37.65 20.56 8.56
N ASN A 18 -37.05 21.42 9.37
CA ASN A 18 -36.57 21.01 10.69
C ASN A 18 -37.72 20.65 11.64
N SER A 19 -38.81 21.43 11.61
CA SER A 19 -39.99 21.18 12.41
C SER A 19 -40.71 19.91 12.00
N ARG A 20 -40.86 19.65 10.69
CA ARG A 20 -41.45 18.45 10.16
C ARG A 20 -40.65 17.17 10.43
N LEU A 21 -39.32 17.27 10.37
CA LEU A 21 -38.46 16.16 10.76
C LEU A 21 -38.56 15.90 12.28
N GLN A 22 -38.63 16.95 13.11
CA GLN A 22 -38.80 16.77 14.56
C GLN A 22 -40.16 16.13 14.90
N GLU A 23 -41.23 16.53 14.21
CA GLU A 23 -42.54 15.90 14.36
C GLU A 23 -42.52 14.38 14.04
N LEU A 24 -41.78 13.96 13.01
CA LEU A 24 -41.56 12.54 12.69
C LEU A 24 -40.76 11.83 13.77
N ILE A 25 -39.70 12.46 14.29
CA ILE A 25 -38.87 11.90 15.36
C ILE A 25 -39.74 11.63 16.60
N ASP A 26 -40.51 12.64 17.02
CA ASP A 26 -41.31 12.57 18.26
C ASP A 26 -42.49 11.61 18.11
N THR A 27 -43.13 11.61 16.95
CA THR A 27 -44.35 10.79 16.70
C THR A 27 -43.97 9.32 16.49
N CYS A 28 -42.96 9.06 15.71
CA CYS A 28 -42.57 7.69 15.32
C CYS A 28 -41.52 7.08 16.25
N ASP A 29 -40.90 7.88 17.14
CA ASP A 29 -39.80 7.48 18.03
C ASP A 29 -38.59 6.95 17.23
N ILE A 30 -38.12 7.77 16.31
CA ILE A 30 -37.06 7.43 15.38
C ILE A 30 -35.93 8.46 15.43
N THR A 31 -34.78 8.09 14.91
CA THR A 31 -33.64 9.02 14.81
C THR A 31 -33.87 10.04 13.69
N ARG A 32 -33.15 11.18 13.75
CA ARG A 32 -33.19 12.20 12.70
C ARG A 32 -32.78 11.64 11.32
N SER A 33 -31.85 10.69 11.28
CA SER A 33 -31.46 10.01 10.05
C SER A 33 -32.63 9.20 9.46
N MET A 34 -33.28 8.40 10.30
CA MET A 34 -34.45 7.60 9.88
C MET A 34 -35.62 8.48 9.41
N ALA A 35 -35.83 9.63 10.05
CA ALA A 35 -36.85 10.57 9.61
C ALA A 35 -36.56 11.14 8.23
N LYS A 36 -35.30 11.48 7.93
CA LYS A 36 -34.87 11.89 6.59
C LYS A 36 -35.07 10.76 5.56
N ASP A 37 -34.64 9.54 5.90
CA ASP A 37 -34.77 8.38 5.03
C ASP A 37 -36.23 8.03 4.74
N MET A 38 -37.13 8.22 5.71
CA MET A 38 -38.57 8.05 5.54
C MET A 38 -39.13 9.05 4.52
N VAL A 39 -38.77 10.33 4.63
CA VAL A 39 -39.21 11.36 3.66
C VAL A 39 -38.63 11.08 2.28
N LEU A 40 -37.37 10.70 2.16
CA LEU A 40 -36.75 10.32 0.89
C LEU A 40 -37.42 9.08 0.28
N CYS A 41 -37.74 8.07 1.08
CA CYS A 41 -38.47 6.88 0.63
C CYS A 41 -39.78 7.28 -0.03
N VAL A 42 -40.57 8.10 0.64
CA VAL A 42 -41.87 8.57 0.12
C VAL A 42 -41.68 9.44 -1.11
N MET A 43 -40.71 10.35 -1.11
CA MET A 43 -40.43 11.22 -2.24
C MET A 43 -40.10 10.43 -3.52
N TYR A 44 -39.37 9.33 -3.38
CA TYR A 44 -39.06 8.42 -4.49
C TYR A 44 -40.08 7.29 -4.68
N LEU A 45 -41.32 7.50 -4.26
CA LEU A 45 -42.45 6.59 -4.44
C LEU A 45 -42.28 5.21 -3.78
N GLY A 46 -41.48 5.12 -2.73
CA GLY A 46 -41.42 3.95 -1.85
C GLY A 46 -42.71 3.84 -1.02
N LEU A 47 -43.05 2.62 -0.63
CA LEU A 47 -44.23 2.39 0.22
C LEU A 47 -43.91 2.69 1.69
N LEU A 48 -44.60 3.65 2.29
CA LEU A 48 -44.40 4.05 3.67
C LEU A 48 -44.57 2.85 4.64
N ASN A 49 -45.58 2.01 4.39
CA ASN A 49 -45.80 0.81 5.21
C ASN A 49 -44.63 -0.18 5.16
N ASP A 50 -44.05 -0.39 3.97
CA ASP A 50 -42.89 -1.27 3.81
C ASP A 50 -41.66 -0.70 4.53
N PHE A 51 -41.47 0.62 4.46
CA PHE A 51 -40.43 1.31 5.19
C PHE A 51 -40.61 1.14 6.70
N CYS A 52 -41.83 1.38 7.22
CA CYS A 52 -42.14 1.22 8.65
C CYS A 52 -41.92 -0.22 9.11
N MET A 53 -42.39 -1.21 8.32
CA MET A 53 -42.20 -2.63 8.67
C MET A 53 -40.71 -3.02 8.68
N THR A 54 -39.97 -2.59 7.68
CA THR A 54 -38.51 -2.88 7.58
C THR A 54 -37.73 -2.29 8.73
N ASN A 55 -38.08 -1.08 9.14
CA ASN A 55 -37.38 -0.36 10.22
C ASN A 55 -38.05 -0.57 11.60
N LYS A 56 -39.01 -1.47 11.72
CA LYS A 56 -39.72 -1.81 12.96
C LYS A 56 -40.40 -0.60 13.64
N ILE A 57 -40.89 0.34 12.85
CA ILE A 57 -41.63 1.50 13.35
C ILE A 57 -43.06 1.07 13.62
N MET A 58 -43.40 0.97 14.90
CA MET A 58 -44.70 0.47 15.36
C MET A 58 -45.73 1.58 15.65
N LYS A 59 -45.28 2.83 15.70
CA LYS A 59 -46.13 3.99 15.95
C LYS A 59 -46.75 4.51 14.63
N SER A 60 -47.93 5.14 14.73
CA SER A 60 -48.58 5.77 13.59
C SER A 60 -47.81 6.99 13.09
N THR A 61 -47.70 7.15 11.79
CA THR A 61 -47.08 8.29 11.16
C THR A 61 -47.99 9.52 11.15
N PRO A 62 -47.45 10.76 11.16
CA PRO A 62 -48.28 11.98 11.01
C PRO A 62 -49.00 12.00 9.64
N LYS A 63 -50.23 12.53 9.61
CA LYS A 63 -51.06 12.58 8.40
C LYS A 63 -50.41 13.27 7.20
N TRP A 64 -49.60 14.29 7.46
CA TRP A 64 -48.96 15.05 6.39
C TRP A 64 -48.02 14.19 5.51
N ILE A 65 -47.40 13.11 6.04
CA ILE A 65 -46.53 12.26 5.25
C ILE A 65 -47.29 11.44 4.20
N ASP A 66 -48.54 11.07 4.48
CA ASP A 66 -49.44 10.41 3.51
C ASP A 66 -49.88 11.41 2.43
N GLU A 67 -50.23 12.63 2.82
CA GLU A 67 -50.56 13.72 1.89
C GLU A 67 -49.38 14.08 1.00
N PHE A 68 -48.15 14.12 1.57
CA PHE A 68 -46.88 14.28 0.86
C PHE A 68 -46.66 13.18 -0.18
N ALA A 69 -46.95 11.93 0.17
CA ALA A 69 -46.86 10.80 -0.76
C ALA A 69 -47.77 10.98 -1.98
N VAL A 70 -48.97 11.49 -1.78
CA VAL A 70 -49.93 11.78 -2.88
C VAL A 70 -49.38 12.88 -3.79
N GLU A 71 -48.87 13.97 -3.23
CA GLU A 71 -48.27 15.05 -4.01
C GLU A 71 -47.04 14.57 -4.79
N CYS A 72 -46.14 13.81 -4.16
CA CYS A 72 -44.94 13.24 -4.83
C CYS A 72 -45.33 12.33 -6.00
N LYS A 73 -46.38 11.54 -5.87
CA LYS A 73 -46.90 10.69 -6.95
C LYS A 73 -47.42 11.53 -8.13
N GLN A 74 -48.14 12.63 -7.88
CA GLN A 74 -48.62 13.54 -8.93
C GLN A 74 -47.43 14.24 -9.63
N ILE A 75 -46.47 14.75 -8.88
CA ILE A 75 -45.25 15.39 -9.40
C ILE A 75 -44.46 14.40 -10.28
N SER A 76 -44.32 13.17 -9.85
CA SER A 76 -43.57 12.15 -10.59
C SER A 76 -44.18 11.83 -11.96
N GLN A 77 -45.51 11.86 -12.08
CA GLN A 77 -46.18 11.67 -13.38
C GLN A 77 -45.93 12.85 -14.33
N ILE A 78 -45.88 14.07 -13.81
CA ILE A 78 -45.54 15.24 -14.62
C ILE A 78 -44.10 15.18 -15.08
N ILE A 79 -43.14 14.87 -14.17
CA ILE A 79 -41.75 14.69 -14.52
C ILE A 79 -41.58 13.65 -15.62
N LYS A 80 -42.24 12.50 -15.48
CA LYS A 80 -42.26 11.46 -16.50
C LYS A 80 -42.79 11.96 -17.85
N SER A 81 -43.95 12.66 -17.86
CA SER A 81 -44.58 13.12 -19.12
C SER A 81 -43.73 14.17 -19.83
N LYS A 82 -42.95 14.98 -19.10
CA LYS A 82 -42.07 16.00 -19.66
C LYS A 82 -40.70 15.48 -20.07
N ASN A 83 -40.33 14.28 -19.63
CA ASN A 83 -39.01 13.66 -19.86
C ASN A 83 -39.17 12.24 -20.43
N GLU A 84 -39.96 12.11 -21.50
CA GLU A 84 -40.22 10.81 -22.12
C GLU A 84 -38.99 10.11 -22.67
N ASP A 85 -37.99 10.86 -23.10
CA ASP A 85 -36.70 10.34 -23.57
C ASP A 85 -35.94 9.65 -22.45
N VAL A 86 -35.89 10.26 -21.26
CA VAL A 86 -35.28 9.66 -20.05
C VAL A 86 -36.07 8.43 -19.64
N TYR A 87 -37.41 8.51 -19.65
CA TYR A 87 -38.26 7.36 -19.33
C TYR A 87 -38.03 6.18 -20.27
N LYS A 88 -37.88 6.43 -21.59
CA LYS A 88 -37.58 5.39 -22.58
C LYS A 88 -36.20 4.75 -22.30
N LYS A 89 -35.19 5.55 -21.96
CA LYS A 89 -33.86 5.04 -21.57
C LYS A 89 -33.94 4.16 -20.32
N VAL A 90 -34.68 4.58 -19.29
CA VAL A 90 -34.91 3.78 -18.07
C VAL A 90 -35.63 2.46 -18.41
N CYS A 91 -36.63 2.50 -19.27
CA CYS A 91 -37.36 1.29 -19.71
C CYS A 91 -36.47 0.32 -20.50
N ALA A 92 -35.51 0.81 -21.27
CA ALA A 92 -34.58 0.01 -22.05
C ALA A 92 -33.38 -0.53 -21.21
N SER A 93 -33.20 -0.04 -20.00
CA SER A 93 -32.12 -0.49 -19.12
C SER A 93 -32.29 -1.97 -18.76
N ARG A 94 -31.14 -2.71 -18.80
CA ARG A 94 -31.06 -4.11 -18.35
C ARG A 94 -30.91 -4.24 -16.83
N ASN A 95 -30.72 -3.13 -16.12
CA ASN A 95 -30.57 -3.13 -14.67
C ASN A 95 -31.91 -3.44 -14.00
N LYS A 96 -31.98 -4.56 -13.27
CA LYS A 96 -33.21 -5.02 -12.59
C LYS A 96 -33.70 -4.05 -11.51
N GLU A 97 -32.82 -3.27 -10.89
CA GLU A 97 -33.22 -2.29 -9.87
C GLU A 97 -34.03 -1.14 -10.46
N TYR A 98 -33.61 -0.61 -11.61
CA TYR A 98 -34.38 0.45 -12.31
C TYR A 98 -35.72 -0.02 -12.82
N ASN A 99 -35.88 -1.32 -13.03
CA ASN A 99 -37.12 -1.91 -13.53
C ASN A 99 -38.21 -2.12 -12.46
N LYS A 100 -37.88 -2.02 -11.16
CA LYS A 100 -38.87 -2.20 -10.08
C LYS A 100 -39.90 -1.05 -10.04
N ASN A 101 -39.41 0.20 -10.17
CA ASN A 101 -40.27 1.39 -10.24
C ASN A 101 -39.70 2.38 -11.26
N LYS A 102 -40.13 2.22 -12.53
CA LYS A 102 -39.60 3.00 -13.66
C LYS A 102 -39.90 4.51 -13.54
N VAL A 103 -41.00 4.88 -12.90
CA VAL A 103 -41.38 6.29 -12.70
C VAL A 103 -40.46 6.92 -11.67
N ALA A 104 -40.23 6.25 -10.54
CA ALA A 104 -39.29 6.73 -9.51
C ALA A 104 -37.87 6.82 -10.05
N SER A 105 -37.40 5.82 -10.79
CA SER A 105 -36.09 5.85 -11.43
C SER A 105 -35.95 7.00 -12.43
N THR A 106 -37.00 7.28 -13.22
CA THR A 106 -36.99 8.44 -14.13
C THR A 106 -36.91 9.75 -13.37
N MET A 107 -37.68 9.89 -12.29
CA MET A 107 -37.61 11.07 -11.43
C MET A 107 -36.20 11.27 -10.84
N SER A 108 -35.59 10.20 -10.34
CA SER A 108 -34.23 10.25 -9.80
C SER A 108 -33.21 10.71 -10.84
N PHE A 109 -33.25 10.16 -12.06
CA PHE A 109 -32.35 10.58 -13.14
C PHE A 109 -32.55 12.04 -13.56
N VAL A 110 -33.82 12.49 -13.65
CA VAL A 110 -34.11 13.90 -14.00
C VAL A 110 -33.60 14.85 -12.92
N LEU A 111 -33.79 14.50 -11.64
CA LEU A 111 -33.27 15.30 -10.54
C LEU A 111 -31.72 15.35 -10.53
N GLN A 112 -31.08 14.23 -10.81
CA GLN A 112 -29.61 14.16 -10.94
C GLN A 112 -29.09 15.04 -12.11
N ILE A 113 -29.78 15.05 -13.24
CA ILE A 113 -29.41 15.93 -14.37
C ILE A 113 -29.51 17.40 -13.96
N ILE A 114 -30.58 17.78 -13.25
CA ILE A 114 -30.75 19.15 -12.75
C ILE A 114 -29.65 19.52 -11.75
N GLU A 115 -29.32 18.60 -10.84
CA GLU A 115 -28.26 18.76 -9.86
C GLU A 115 -26.89 18.94 -10.55
N ASP A 116 -26.58 18.10 -11.55
CA ASP A 116 -25.36 18.20 -12.37
C ASP A 116 -25.27 19.59 -13.08
N ASP A 117 -26.36 20.04 -13.70
CA ASP A 117 -26.42 21.34 -14.39
C ASP A 117 -26.18 22.49 -13.41
N LEU A 118 -26.73 22.41 -12.21
CA LEU A 118 -26.53 23.40 -11.15
C LEU A 118 -25.08 23.43 -10.67
N ILE A 119 -24.51 22.25 -10.36
CA ILE A 119 -23.12 22.10 -9.89
C ILE A 119 -22.13 22.57 -10.97
N MET A 120 -22.34 22.23 -12.22
CA MET A 120 -21.49 22.66 -13.33
C MET A 120 -21.59 24.16 -13.57
N SER A 121 -22.78 24.76 -13.43
CA SER A 121 -22.97 26.21 -13.50
C SER A 121 -22.24 26.91 -12.35
N ALA A 122 -22.39 26.40 -11.14
CA ALA A 122 -21.70 26.92 -9.96
C ALA A 122 -20.18 26.85 -10.09
N ARG A 123 -19.67 25.69 -10.56
CA ARG A 123 -18.24 25.53 -10.85
C ARG A 123 -17.73 26.57 -11.85
N THR A 124 -18.45 26.76 -12.95
CA THR A 124 -18.08 27.71 -13.99
C THR A 124 -17.97 29.11 -13.41
N LYS A 125 -18.97 29.53 -12.64
CA LYS A 125 -18.98 30.84 -12.02
C LYS A 125 -17.86 31.04 -11.01
N LEU A 126 -17.60 30.07 -10.16
CA LEU A 126 -16.49 30.12 -9.19
C LEU A 126 -15.13 30.24 -9.89
N CYS A 127 -14.91 29.46 -10.96
CA CYS A 127 -13.69 29.57 -11.75
C CYS A 127 -13.54 30.94 -12.43
N GLU A 128 -14.62 31.54 -12.94
CA GLU A 128 -14.63 32.91 -13.49
C GLU A 128 -14.28 33.96 -12.42
N CYS A 129 -14.69 33.72 -11.18
CA CYS A 129 -14.34 34.56 -10.04
C CYS A 129 -12.93 34.30 -9.46
N GLY A 130 -12.15 33.39 -10.06
CA GLY A 130 -10.77 33.10 -9.67
C GLY A 130 -10.61 32.02 -8.60
N TYR A 131 -11.67 31.30 -8.25
CA TYR A 131 -11.59 30.20 -7.29
C TYR A 131 -11.14 28.90 -7.95
N SER A 132 -10.27 28.14 -7.29
CA SER A 132 -9.87 26.81 -7.75
C SER A 132 -10.83 25.76 -7.19
N VAL A 133 -11.60 25.12 -8.08
CA VAL A 133 -12.52 24.05 -7.74
C VAL A 133 -11.82 22.71 -7.95
N GLU A 134 -11.48 22.03 -6.86
CA GLU A 134 -10.65 20.81 -6.86
C GLU A 134 -11.45 19.52 -7.05
N ALA A 135 -12.69 19.48 -6.57
CA ALA A 135 -13.55 18.32 -6.74
C ALA A 135 -15.04 18.68 -6.76
N LEU A 136 -15.81 17.85 -7.45
CA LEU A 136 -17.27 17.84 -7.42
C LEU A 136 -17.70 16.75 -6.43
N CYS A 137 -18.55 17.08 -5.48
CA CYS A 137 -19.02 16.16 -4.44
C CYS A 137 -20.55 16.17 -4.36
N PHE A 138 -21.23 15.26 -5.05
CA PHE A 138 -22.69 15.16 -5.08
C PHE A 138 -23.39 16.52 -5.29
N ASP A 139 -23.94 17.09 -4.22
CA ASP A 139 -24.63 18.37 -4.15
C ASP A 139 -23.71 19.54 -3.76
N GLY A 140 -22.39 19.38 -3.87
CA GLY A 140 -21.40 20.36 -3.43
C GLY A 140 -20.13 20.44 -4.26
N LEU A 141 -19.33 21.43 -3.96
CA LEU A 141 -18.06 21.72 -4.60
C LEU A 141 -16.97 21.86 -3.53
N LEU A 142 -15.83 21.25 -3.75
CA LEU A 142 -14.63 21.47 -2.93
C LEU A 142 -13.75 22.52 -3.60
N ILE A 143 -13.48 23.60 -2.89
CA ILE A 143 -12.55 24.65 -3.31
C ILE A 143 -11.33 24.68 -2.42
N LEU A 144 -10.19 25.13 -2.94
CA LEU A 144 -9.03 25.40 -2.09
C LEU A 144 -9.40 26.44 -1.03
N LYS A 145 -8.79 26.29 0.17
CA LYS A 145 -9.03 27.17 1.33
C LYS A 145 -8.88 28.64 0.93
N GLN A 146 -10.01 29.27 0.69
CA GLN A 146 -10.16 30.69 0.37
C GLN A 146 -11.43 31.17 1.06
N ASP A 147 -11.42 32.40 1.55
CA ASP A 147 -12.63 32.97 2.14
C ASP A 147 -13.63 33.30 1.03
N ILE A 148 -14.81 32.74 1.13
CA ILE A 148 -15.96 33.07 0.29
C ILE A 148 -16.90 33.95 1.12
N ASP A 149 -17.19 35.13 0.63
CA ASP A 149 -18.12 36.05 1.27
C ASP A 149 -19.57 35.78 0.82
N GLU A 150 -20.53 36.36 1.55
CA GLU A 150 -21.96 36.23 1.24
C GLU A 150 -22.34 36.83 -0.10
N GLU A 151 -21.60 37.85 -0.59
CA GLU A 151 -21.84 38.48 -1.87
C GLU A 151 -21.54 37.50 -3.02
N ILE A 152 -20.47 36.74 -2.92
CA ILE A 152 -20.12 35.68 -3.91
C ILE A 152 -21.16 34.58 -3.92
N LEU A 153 -21.65 34.14 -2.75
CA LEU A 153 -22.71 33.15 -2.66
C LEU A 153 -24.02 33.62 -3.29
N GLY A 154 -24.38 34.90 -3.07
CA GLY A 154 -25.54 35.51 -3.69
C GLY A 154 -25.41 35.59 -5.22
N ASN A 155 -24.26 36.04 -5.72
CA ASN A 155 -23.95 36.08 -7.15
C ASN A 155 -23.97 34.70 -7.80
N LEU A 156 -23.49 33.65 -7.07
CA LEU A 156 -23.50 32.27 -7.52
C LEU A 156 -24.93 31.76 -7.67
N SER A 157 -25.80 32.03 -6.68
CA SER A 157 -27.21 31.67 -6.70
C SER A 157 -27.95 32.35 -7.87
N ALA A 158 -27.74 33.63 -8.08
CA ALA A 158 -28.33 34.39 -9.19
C ALA A 158 -27.86 33.85 -10.57
N TYR A 159 -26.58 33.53 -10.71
CA TYR A 159 -26.04 32.98 -11.94
C TYR A 159 -26.61 31.59 -12.24
N CYS A 160 -26.72 30.74 -11.23
CA CYS A 160 -27.31 29.41 -11.40
C CYS A 160 -28.79 29.49 -11.78
N GLU A 161 -29.56 30.43 -11.20
CA GLU A 161 -30.95 30.68 -11.56
C GLU A 161 -31.09 31.17 -13.01
N GLU A 162 -30.23 32.08 -13.45
CA GLU A 162 -30.20 32.55 -14.84
C GLU A 162 -29.91 31.43 -15.84
N LYS A 163 -28.95 30.54 -15.53
CA LYS A 163 -28.51 29.47 -16.43
C LYS A 163 -29.43 28.26 -16.46
N THR A 164 -29.96 27.88 -15.31
CA THR A 164 -30.72 26.62 -15.17
C THR A 164 -32.21 26.84 -14.96
N GLY A 165 -32.63 28.05 -14.59
CA GLY A 165 -34.02 28.37 -14.23
C GLY A 165 -34.43 27.87 -12.84
N TYR A 166 -33.49 27.38 -12.04
CA TYR A 166 -33.72 26.90 -10.68
C TYR A 166 -33.10 27.84 -9.67
N ASN A 167 -33.88 28.25 -8.68
CA ASN A 167 -33.41 29.04 -7.56
C ASN A 167 -32.83 28.11 -6.48
N VAL A 168 -31.55 28.28 -6.18
CA VAL A 168 -30.81 27.52 -5.17
C VAL A 168 -29.99 28.44 -4.30
N ASN A 169 -29.84 28.09 -3.03
CA ASN A 169 -28.98 28.80 -2.10
C ASN A 169 -27.72 27.97 -1.85
N PHE A 170 -26.57 28.62 -1.88
CA PHE A 170 -25.28 28.01 -1.53
C PHE A 170 -24.88 28.38 -0.10
N GLU A 171 -24.30 27.43 0.60
CA GLU A 171 -23.81 27.57 1.96
C GLU A 171 -22.38 27.02 2.04
N VAL A 172 -21.50 27.76 2.71
CA VAL A 172 -20.15 27.27 3.01
C VAL A 172 -20.23 26.34 4.20
N LYS A 173 -19.86 25.07 3.99
CA LYS A 173 -19.71 24.10 5.07
C LYS A 173 -18.22 23.91 5.33
N PRO A 174 -17.71 24.25 6.53
CA PRO A 174 -16.33 23.93 6.86
C PRO A 174 -16.13 22.42 6.81
N MET A 175 -15.09 21.96 6.12
CA MET A 175 -14.67 20.57 6.17
C MET A 175 -14.08 20.30 7.55
N THR A 176 -14.95 19.88 8.46
CA THR A 176 -14.49 19.28 9.71
C THR A 176 -14.14 17.85 9.43
N LEU A 177 -12.86 17.51 9.50
CA LEU A 177 -12.36 16.13 9.37
C LEU A 177 -12.90 15.20 10.48
N GLY A 178 -13.68 15.73 11.43
CA GLY A 178 -14.11 14.98 12.62
C GLY A 178 -12.94 14.60 13.54
N ILE A 179 -11.76 15.13 13.25
CA ILE A 179 -10.55 15.01 14.06
C ILE A 179 -10.22 16.43 14.50
N GLU A 180 -10.27 16.70 15.80
CA GLU A 180 -9.62 17.87 16.36
C GLU A 180 -8.12 17.69 16.09
N LEU A 181 -7.58 18.48 15.15
CA LEU A 181 -6.15 18.64 15.05
C LEU A 181 -5.77 19.44 16.30
N VAL A 182 -5.22 18.77 17.27
CA VAL A 182 -4.56 19.42 18.39
C VAL A 182 -3.34 20.11 17.76
N ASP A 183 -3.38 21.47 17.70
CA ASP A 183 -2.25 22.30 17.34
C ASP A 183 -1.23 22.24 18.51
N GLU A 184 -0.56 21.14 18.65
CA GLU A 184 0.69 21.05 19.37
C GLU A 184 1.71 20.43 18.42
N GLU A 185 2.78 21.16 18.17
CA GLU A 185 4.05 20.62 17.70
C GLU A 185 4.56 19.60 18.73
N THR A 186 3.86 18.50 18.90
CA THR A 186 4.39 17.32 19.55
C THR A 186 5.23 16.64 18.49
N GLU A 187 6.54 16.73 18.63
CA GLU A 187 7.45 15.79 17.98
C GLU A 187 6.87 14.39 18.22
N PHE A 188 6.41 13.78 17.16
CA PHE A 188 5.84 12.45 17.21
C PHE A 188 6.98 11.51 17.52
N ASP A 189 7.10 11.11 18.79
CA ASP A 189 8.08 10.13 19.22
C ASP A 189 7.72 8.76 18.62
N PHE A 190 8.32 8.46 17.49
CA PHE A 190 8.17 7.16 16.82
C PHE A 190 8.65 5.97 17.68
N SER A 191 9.37 6.21 18.78
CA SER A 191 9.80 5.16 19.70
C SER A 191 8.64 4.59 20.52
N THR A 192 7.56 5.37 20.66
CA THR A 192 6.32 4.97 21.37
C THR A 192 5.21 4.52 20.41
N TYR A 193 5.45 4.56 19.10
CA TYR A 193 4.49 4.09 18.11
C TYR A 193 4.43 2.56 18.12
N GLU A 194 3.60 2.02 18.99
CA GLU A 194 3.16 0.64 18.89
C GLU A 194 2.31 0.53 17.61
N HIS A 195 2.81 -0.21 16.61
CA HIS A 195 2.04 -0.43 15.39
C HIS A 195 0.71 -1.08 15.77
N PRO A 196 -0.46 -0.56 15.30
CA PRO A 196 -1.78 -1.07 15.73
C PRO A 196 -2.01 -2.56 15.47
N VAL A 197 -1.14 -3.21 14.70
CA VAL A 197 -1.20 -4.64 14.39
C VAL A 197 -0.49 -5.49 15.45
N ASP A 198 0.29 -4.91 16.34
CA ASP A 198 0.96 -5.65 17.42
C ASP A 198 -0.03 -6.17 18.49
N LYS A 199 -1.30 -5.77 18.36
CA LYS A 199 -2.39 -6.24 19.22
C LYS A 199 -3.50 -6.85 18.37
N LEU A 200 -3.35 -8.11 17.97
CA LEU A 200 -4.50 -8.97 17.64
C LEU A 200 -5.54 -8.95 18.78
N GLU A 201 -5.13 -8.64 19.99
CA GLU A 201 -5.98 -8.32 21.15
C GLU A 201 -6.95 -7.16 20.89
N ASN A 202 -6.63 -6.23 19.99
CA ASN A 202 -7.53 -5.12 19.62
C ASN A 202 -8.65 -5.52 18.65
N TYR A 203 -8.63 -6.72 18.04
CA TYR A 203 -9.77 -7.18 17.25
C TYR A 203 -11.02 -7.34 18.12
N ASP A 204 -10.87 -7.88 19.32
CA ASP A 204 -11.97 -8.01 20.26
C ASP A 204 -12.49 -6.66 20.72
N GLN A 205 -11.62 -5.66 20.92
CA GLN A 205 -12.03 -4.31 21.26
C GLN A 205 -12.78 -3.64 20.11
N VAL A 206 -12.26 -3.70 18.87
CA VAL A 206 -12.94 -3.18 17.68
C VAL A 206 -14.26 -3.91 17.43
N TYR A 207 -14.30 -5.22 17.68
CA TYR A 207 -15.53 -6.00 17.59
C TYR A 207 -16.55 -5.57 18.66
N CYS A 208 -16.13 -5.39 19.92
CA CYS A 208 -16.98 -4.89 21.01
C CYS A 208 -17.48 -3.47 20.73
N GLU A 209 -16.62 -2.56 20.28
CA GLU A 209 -16.99 -1.20 19.88
C GLU A 209 -17.98 -1.22 18.71
N THR A 210 -17.79 -2.16 17.78
CA THR A 210 -18.69 -2.33 16.63
C THR A 210 -20.07 -2.85 17.04
N LEU A 211 -20.15 -3.73 18.04
CA LEU A 211 -21.43 -4.22 18.57
C LEU A 211 -22.24 -3.13 19.29
N GLN A 212 -21.57 -2.09 19.79
CA GLN A 212 -22.23 -0.94 20.42
C GLN A 212 -22.81 0.05 19.39
N ARG A 213 -22.48 -0.08 18.10
CA ARG A 213 -23.00 0.77 17.03
C ARG A 213 -24.24 0.14 16.43
N GLU A 214 -25.34 0.86 16.45
CA GLU A 214 -26.60 0.39 15.87
C GLU A 214 -26.65 0.57 14.33
N ASN A 215 -25.93 1.57 13.81
CA ASN A 215 -25.91 1.90 12.39
C ASN A 215 -25.02 0.94 11.60
N PRO A 216 -25.56 0.19 10.60
CA PRO A 216 -24.78 -0.74 9.77
C PRO A 216 -23.65 -0.07 8.99
N TYR A 217 -23.82 1.18 8.57
CA TYR A 217 -22.76 1.93 7.86
C TYR A 217 -21.59 2.25 8.77
N GLU A 218 -21.85 2.64 10.01
CA GLU A 218 -20.80 2.88 11.01
C GLU A 218 -20.08 1.58 11.38
N GLN A 219 -20.82 0.49 11.56
CA GLN A 219 -20.23 -0.83 11.79
C GLN A 219 -19.29 -1.25 10.66
N TYR A 220 -19.73 -1.08 9.41
CA TYR A 220 -18.92 -1.39 8.25
C TYR A 220 -17.69 -0.48 8.16
N ALA A 221 -17.87 0.83 8.30
CA ALA A 221 -16.79 1.81 8.22
C ALA A 221 -15.70 1.54 9.27
N LEU A 222 -16.08 1.22 10.50
CA LEU A 222 -15.16 0.90 11.58
C LEU A 222 -14.36 -0.37 11.27
N LYS A 223 -15.04 -1.45 10.86
CA LYS A 223 -14.37 -2.70 10.46
C LYS A 223 -13.45 -2.49 9.27
N LYS A 224 -13.91 -1.74 8.25
CA LYS A 224 -13.13 -1.41 7.08
C LYS A 224 -11.87 -0.64 7.45
N SER A 225 -12.00 0.43 8.24
CA SER A 225 -10.85 1.24 8.66
C SER A 225 -9.81 0.43 9.44
N TYR A 226 -10.25 -0.50 10.25
CA TYR A 226 -9.35 -1.42 10.96
C TYR A 226 -8.65 -2.40 10.02
N ILE A 227 -9.41 -3.09 9.17
CA ILE A 227 -8.88 -4.10 8.25
C ILE A 227 -7.94 -3.47 7.21
N GLU A 228 -8.26 -2.29 6.70
CA GLU A 228 -7.44 -1.60 5.70
C GLU A 228 -6.14 -1.01 6.25
N LYS A 229 -5.92 -0.99 7.57
CA LYS A 229 -4.60 -0.67 8.14
C LYS A 229 -3.55 -1.69 7.70
N PHE A 230 -3.91 -2.96 7.64
CA PHE A 230 -3.00 -4.07 7.31
C PHE A 230 -3.36 -4.81 6.03
N SER A 231 -4.41 -4.42 5.33
CA SER A 231 -4.82 -5.07 4.09
C SER A 231 -5.20 -4.10 2.99
N CYS A 232 -5.03 -4.56 1.75
CA CYS A 232 -5.45 -3.82 0.57
C CYS A 232 -5.72 -4.78 -0.59
N LYS A 233 -6.36 -4.27 -1.63
CA LYS A 233 -6.50 -4.96 -2.92
C LYS A 233 -5.45 -4.45 -3.90
N VAL A 234 -4.89 -5.35 -4.70
CA VAL A 234 -3.98 -5.03 -5.79
C VAL A 234 -4.54 -5.63 -7.07
N LEU A 235 -4.51 -4.89 -8.18
CA LEU A 235 -5.17 -5.30 -9.44
C LEU A 235 -4.26 -6.12 -10.35
N LEU A 236 -2.97 -5.79 -10.41
CA LEU A 236 -2.04 -6.40 -11.36
C LEU A 236 -0.93 -7.20 -10.66
N PRO A 237 -0.45 -8.32 -11.25
CA PRO A 237 -0.84 -8.89 -12.56
C PRO A 237 -2.23 -9.54 -12.58
N GLU A 238 -2.77 -9.89 -11.42
CA GLU A 238 -4.12 -10.44 -11.19
C GLU A 238 -4.71 -9.81 -9.93
N PRO A 239 -6.04 -9.61 -9.86
CA PRO A 239 -6.66 -9.10 -8.66
C PRO A 239 -6.42 -10.03 -7.46
N GLN A 240 -5.75 -9.50 -6.45
CA GLN A 240 -5.43 -10.23 -5.22
C GLN A 240 -5.47 -9.30 -4.01
N TYR A 241 -5.55 -9.89 -2.84
CA TYR A 241 -5.55 -9.17 -1.57
C TYR A 241 -4.21 -9.35 -0.88
N VAL A 242 -3.67 -8.26 -0.38
CA VAL A 242 -2.39 -8.28 0.33
C VAL A 242 -2.65 -8.01 1.80
N PHE A 243 -2.15 -8.87 2.66
CA PHE A 243 -2.17 -8.73 4.11
C PHE A 243 -0.76 -8.56 4.60
N GLN A 244 -0.53 -7.46 5.31
CA GLN A 244 0.75 -7.15 5.92
C GLN A 244 0.71 -7.58 7.38
N ASN A 245 1.58 -8.51 7.77
CA ASN A 245 1.66 -8.95 9.14
C ASN A 245 2.33 -7.85 10.00
N GLY A 246 1.80 -7.60 11.20
CA GLY A 246 2.20 -6.44 11.99
C GLY A 246 3.61 -6.45 12.50
N LEU A 247 4.07 -7.61 12.97
CA LEU A 247 5.37 -7.74 13.64
C LEU A 247 6.55 -7.73 12.67
N ASP A 248 6.42 -8.37 11.53
CA ASP A 248 7.50 -8.54 10.56
C ASP A 248 7.26 -7.83 9.22
N ARG A 249 6.16 -7.08 9.12
CA ARG A 249 5.67 -6.40 7.91
C ARG A 249 5.59 -7.31 6.67
N LYS A 250 5.62 -8.61 6.88
CA LYS A 250 5.58 -9.60 5.80
C LYS A 250 4.28 -9.54 5.03
N CYS A 251 4.36 -9.35 3.73
CA CYS A 251 3.21 -9.32 2.85
C CYS A 251 2.80 -10.74 2.45
N ASN A 252 1.57 -11.11 2.80
CA ASN A 252 0.93 -12.35 2.36
C ASN A 252 -0.08 -12.03 1.26
N PHE A 253 -0.02 -12.77 0.14
CA PHE A 253 -0.87 -12.57 -1.03
C PHE A 253 -1.95 -13.64 -1.06
N TRP A 254 -3.20 -13.22 -1.08
CA TRP A 254 -4.37 -14.10 -1.08
C TRP A 254 -5.21 -13.84 -2.32
N ASN A 255 -5.67 -14.90 -2.96
CA ASN A 255 -6.71 -14.79 -3.98
C ASN A 255 -8.07 -14.50 -3.33
N SER A 256 -9.07 -14.17 -4.17
CA SER A 256 -10.42 -13.84 -3.72
C SER A 256 -11.05 -14.91 -2.84
N ASN A 257 -10.85 -16.18 -3.15
CA ASN A 257 -11.42 -17.28 -2.39
C ASN A 257 -10.77 -17.42 -1.00
N ALA A 258 -9.44 -17.34 -0.93
CA ALA A 258 -8.72 -17.38 0.36
C ALA A 258 -9.13 -16.21 1.25
N CYS A 259 -9.24 -15.00 0.67
CA CYS A 259 -9.67 -13.81 1.38
C CYS A 259 -11.12 -13.96 1.88
N SER A 260 -12.04 -14.41 1.01
CA SER A 260 -13.44 -14.64 1.38
C SER A 260 -13.57 -15.63 2.55
N ASN A 261 -12.84 -16.75 2.47
CA ASN A 261 -12.88 -17.78 3.51
C ASN A 261 -12.35 -17.26 4.86
N ALA A 262 -11.26 -16.49 4.83
CA ALA A 262 -10.67 -15.90 6.03
C ALA A 262 -11.62 -14.90 6.72
N PHE A 263 -12.41 -14.16 5.96
CA PHE A 263 -13.37 -13.19 6.48
C PHE A 263 -14.78 -13.73 6.70
N THR A 264 -15.03 -15.02 6.45
CA THR A 264 -16.35 -15.64 6.65
C THR A 264 -16.97 -15.35 8.03
N PRO A 265 -16.22 -15.38 9.16
CA PRO A 265 -16.79 -15.10 10.47
C PRO A 265 -17.17 -13.62 10.67
N ILE A 266 -16.70 -12.72 9.81
CA ILE A 266 -16.87 -11.28 9.99
C ILE A 266 -18.06 -10.81 9.16
N THR A 267 -19.04 -10.20 9.82
CA THR A 267 -20.21 -9.59 9.16
C THR A 267 -19.95 -8.12 8.88
N SER A 268 -20.58 -7.59 7.82
CA SER A 268 -20.49 -6.17 7.46
C SER A 268 -21.32 -5.24 8.36
N GLY A 269 -22.23 -5.78 9.17
CA GLY A 269 -23.26 -5.01 9.87
C GLY A 269 -24.56 -4.93 9.10
N PHE A 270 -24.55 -5.08 7.78
CA PHE A 270 -25.77 -5.12 6.95
C PHE A 270 -26.46 -6.46 7.03
N LYS A 271 -27.79 -6.43 6.85
CA LYS A 271 -28.65 -7.62 6.80
C LYS A 271 -29.49 -7.61 5.53
N THR A 272 -29.74 -8.79 4.99
CA THR A 272 -30.68 -9.04 3.88
C THR A 272 -31.73 -10.05 4.34
N MET A 273 -32.72 -10.36 3.49
CA MET A 273 -33.68 -11.43 3.78
C MET A 273 -33.00 -12.81 4.02
N GLY A 274 -31.80 -13.01 3.47
CA GLY A 274 -30.99 -14.22 3.65
C GLY A 274 -30.09 -14.22 4.90
N GLY A 275 -30.14 -13.18 5.73
CA GLY A 275 -29.32 -13.06 6.93
C GLY A 275 -28.26 -11.97 6.87
N ALA A 276 -27.24 -12.07 7.73
CA ALA A 276 -26.15 -11.10 7.79
C ALA A 276 -25.29 -11.15 6.52
N VAL A 277 -24.92 -9.99 6.01
CA VAL A 277 -24.04 -9.86 4.84
C VAL A 277 -22.57 -10.01 5.30
N PRO A 278 -21.79 -10.92 4.71
CA PRO A 278 -20.36 -11.06 5.03
C PRO A 278 -19.59 -9.78 4.75
N PHE A 279 -18.61 -9.48 5.58
CA PHE A 279 -17.76 -8.28 5.40
C PHE A 279 -17.09 -8.27 4.04
N TYR A 280 -16.47 -9.39 3.63
CA TYR A 280 -15.78 -9.51 2.35
C TYR A 280 -16.69 -9.16 1.15
N SER A 281 -17.93 -9.63 1.15
CA SER A 281 -18.89 -9.36 0.05
C SER A 281 -19.15 -7.88 -0.14
N LYS A 282 -19.22 -7.11 0.94
CA LYS A 282 -19.39 -5.65 0.90
C LYS A 282 -18.08 -4.96 0.54
N TRP A 283 -16.98 -5.37 1.18
CA TRP A 283 -15.67 -4.76 1.02
C TRP A 283 -15.10 -4.97 -0.39
N SER A 284 -15.23 -6.14 -0.98
CA SER A 284 -14.71 -6.44 -2.32
C SER A 284 -15.35 -5.61 -3.45
N GLN A 285 -16.55 -5.05 -3.20
CA GLN A 285 -17.30 -4.20 -4.13
C GLN A 285 -17.26 -2.71 -3.76
N ASP A 286 -16.62 -2.35 -2.66
CA ASP A 286 -16.52 -0.97 -2.20
C ASP A 286 -15.58 -0.17 -3.11
N VAL A 287 -16.11 0.86 -3.76
CA VAL A 287 -15.34 1.75 -4.66
C VAL A 287 -14.26 2.53 -3.93
N ASN A 288 -14.43 2.76 -2.62
CA ASN A 288 -13.47 3.43 -1.76
C ASN A 288 -12.56 2.45 -1.02
N GLN A 289 -12.47 1.20 -1.47
CA GLN A 289 -11.56 0.21 -0.93
C GLN A 289 -10.10 0.67 -1.09
N ARG A 290 -9.26 0.39 -0.08
CA ARG A 290 -7.81 0.60 -0.21
C ARG A 290 -7.27 -0.23 -1.36
N LEU A 291 -6.99 0.43 -2.48
CA LEU A 291 -6.69 -0.19 -3.76
C LEU A 291 -5.38 0.34 -4.33
N TYR A 292 -4.55 -0.57 -4.84
CA TYR A 292 -3.36 -0.26 -5.62
C TYR A 292 -3.47 -0.88 -7.01
N LYS A 293 -2.90 -0.23 -8.01
CA LYS A 293 -2.85 -0.76 -9.37
C LYS A 293 -1.95 -1.98 -9.46
N ARG A 294 -0.79 -1.92 -8.84
CA ARG A 294 0.20 -3.00 -8.77
C ARG A 294 0.97 -2.95 -7.47
N PHE A 295 1.73 -3.98 -7.20
CA PHE A 295 2.76 -3.94 -6.14
C PHE A 295 4.14 -3.98 -6.75
N ASP A 296 5.14 -3.44 -6.02
CA ASP A 296 6.53 -3.49 -6.42
C ASP A 296 7.45 -3.47 -5.20
N PHE A 297 8.67 -3.96 -5.38
CA PHE A 297 9.71 -3.93 -4.35
C PHE A 297 10.61 -2.73 -4.62
N ILE A 298 10.37 -1.63 -3.92
CA ILE A 298 11.09 -0.36 -4.07
C ILE A 298 11.80 -0.04 -2.75
N PRO A 299 13.02 -0.58 -2.54
CA PRO A 299 13.74 -0.36 -1.30
C PRO A 299 14.26 1.08 -1.20
N TYR A 300 14.26 1.63 0.01
CA TYR A 300 14.75 2.98 0.33
C TYR A 300 15.33 3.00 1.73
N ASN A 301 16.15 4.00 2.05
CA ASN A 301 16.55 4.27 3.42
C ASN A 301 15.71 5.40 4.03
N ASN A 302 15.71 5.53 5.35
CA ASN A 302 14.87 6.51 6.06
C ASN A 302 15.25 7.98 5.78
N GLU A 303 16.43 8.26 5.25
CA GLU A 303 16.87 9.61 4.91
C GLU A 303 16.33 10.09 3.55
N LYS A 304 15.89 9.14 2.72
CA LYS A 304 15.27 9.43 1.42
C LYS A 304 13.84 8.93 1.44
N THR A 305 12.89 9.83 1.26
CA THR A 305 11.50 9.44 1.05
C THR A 305 11.41 8.51 -0.16
N SER A 306 10.61 7.47 -0.04
CA SER A 306 10.34 6.56 -1.14
C SER A 306 9.70 7.33 -2.31
N GLU A 307 10.31 7.27 -3.48
CA GLU A 307 9.72 7.76 -4.74
C GLU A 307 8.63 6.81 -5.28
N CYS A 308 8.03 6.02 -4.40
CA CYS A 308 7.01 5.06 -4.77
C CYS A 308 5.76 5.79 -5.29
N PRO A 309 5.30 5.50 -6.52
CA PRO A 309 4.06 6.05 -7.04
C PRO A 309 2.88 5.71 -6.13
N LYS A 310 1.92 6.64 -6.00
CA LYS A 310 0.75 6.48 -5.09
C LYS A 310 -0.15 5.28 -5.44
N ASP A 311 -0.12 4.84 -6.70
CA ASP A 311 -0.89 3.70 -7.20
C ASP A 311 -0.15 2.36 -7.08
N VAL A 312 1.05 2.35 -6.49
CA VAL A 312 1.89 1.17 -6.29
C VAL A 312 1.99 0.84 -4.80
N LEU A 313 1.69 -0.40 -4.44
CA LEU A 313 1.97 -0.93 -3.12
C LEU A 313 3.46 -1.27 -3.02
N ASN A 314 4.21 -0.54 -2.23
CA ASN A 314 5.60 -0.90 -1.96
C ASN A 314 5.65 -2.06 -0.95
N VAL A 315 6.21 -3.18 -1.37
CA VAL A 315 6.35 -4.39 -0.53
C VAL A 315 7.74 -4.50 0.12
N PHE A 316 8.50 -3.42 0.18
CA PHE A 316 9.73 -3.35 0.96
C PHE A 316 9.38 -3.27 2.45
N GLU A 317 9.87 -4.22 3.23
CA GLU A 317 9.56 -4.37 4.66
C GLU A 317 10.46 -3.53 5.58
N GLY A 318 11.35 -2.72 5.00
CA GLY A 318 12.34 -1.95 5.75
C GLY A 318 13.57 -2.77 6.12
N PHE A 319 14.56 -2.10 6.66
CA PHE A 319 15.71 -2.72 7.31
C PHE A 319 15.36 -3.17 8.73
N ASN A 320 16.25 -3.94 9.36
CA ASN A 320 16.09 -4.28 10.77
C ASN A 320 16.03 -2.99 11.62
N PRO A 321 14.98 -2.78 12.42
CA PRO A 321 14.85 -1.57 13.26
C PRO A 321 16.05 -1.31 14.18
N ASP A 322 16.75 -2.35 14.62
CA ASP A 322 17.91 -2.25 15.51
C ASP A 322 19.12 -1.52 14.89
N ILE A 323 19.12 -1.25 13.57
CA ILE A 323 20.16 -0.44 12.95
C ILE A 323 19.97 1.06 13.22
N TYR A 324 18.76 1.49 13.56
CA TYR A 324 18.42 2.89 13.80
C TYR A 324 18.54 3.26 15.28
N GLY A 325 19.76 3.22 15.80
CA GLY A 325 20.04 3.64 17.16
C GLY A 325 20.45 5.12 17.24
N PRO A 326 20.61 5.65 18.47
CA PRO A 326 21.12 7.00 18.68
C PRO A 326 22.52 7.16 18.07
N GLU A 327 22.92 8.40 17.82
CA GLU A 327 24.28 8.72 17.36
C GLU A 327 25.32 8.24 18.36
N ILE A 328 26.32 7.54 17.87
CA ILE A 328 27.40 6.95 18.67
C ILE A 328 28.71 7.70 18.38
N ASP A 329 29.46 8.00 19.42
CA ASP A 329 30.80 8.60 19.28
C ASP A 329 31.73 7.74 18.40
N LYS A 330 32.51 8.37 17.54
CA LYS A 330 33.37 7.69 16.55
C LYS A 330 34.38 6.71 17.18
N ASP A 331 34.97 7.05 18.32
CA ASP A 331 35.92 6.17 18.99
C ASP A 331 35.23 4.94 19.58
N ARG A 332 34.00 5.13 20.06
CA ARG A 332 33.16 4.04 20.54
C ARG A 332 32.69 3.15 19.38
N ILE A 333 32.28 3.73 18.23
CA ILE A 333 32.00 2.97 17.01
C ILE A 333 33.19 2.08 16.67
N GLY A 334 34.42 2.64 16.57
CA GLY A 334 35.60 1.87 16.24
C GLY A 334 35.82 0.65 17.14
N LYS A 335 35.55 0.77 18.44
CA LYS A 335 35.65 -0.35 19.40
C LYS A 335 34.53 -1.40 19.19
N LEU A 336 33.30 -0.95 18.97
CA LEU A 336 32.17 -1.81 18.79
C LEU A 336 32.23 -2.67 17.52
N ILE A 337 32.66 -2.07 16.42
CA ILE A 337 32.73 -2.74 15.12
C ILE A 337 34.04 -3.48 14.86
N LYS A 338 35.03 -3.33 15.72
CA LYS A 338 36.35 -3.95 15.51
C LYS A 338 36.28 -5.44 15.17
N PRO A 339 35.52 -6.28 15.86
CA PRO A 339 35.41 -7.71 15.51
C PRO A 339 34.88 -7.96 14.09
N TYR A 340 34.00 -7.10 13.59
CA TYR A 340 33.52 -7.14 12.21
C TYR A 340 34.63 -6.72 11.24
N MET A 341 35.34 -5.63 11.54
CA MET A 341 36.42 -5.13 10.71
C MET A 341 37.53 -6.17 10.58
N ASP A 342 37.95 -6.79 11.71
CA ASP A 342 38.94 -7.84 11.74
C ASP A 342 38.48 -9.07 10.90
N LEU A 343 37.20 -9.45 10.97
CA LEU A 343 36.65 -10.53 10.16
C LEU A 343 36.74 -10.20 8.66
N VAL A 344 36.29 -9.02 8.26
CA VAL A 344 36.29 -8.59 6.84
C VAL A 344 37.71 -8.50 6.30
N GLN A 345 38.65 -8.00 7.11
CA GLN A 345 40.08 -7.97 6.77
C GLN A 345 40.61 -9.35 6.37
N GLU A 346 40.29 -10.37 7.18
CA GLU A 346 40.75 -11.74 6.92
C GLU A 346 40.00 -12.38 5.73
N LEU A 347 38.75 -12.04 5.51
CA LEU A 347 38.00 -12.49 4.32
C LEU A 347 38.56 -11.92 3.02
N CYS A 348 39.22 -10.76 3.09
CA CYS A 348 39.85 -10.08 1.97
C CYS A 348 41.37 -10.35 1.84
N GLY A 349 41.87 -11.41 2.46
CA GLY A 349 43.29 -11.80 2.38
C GLY A 349 44.22 -10.93 3.20
N GLY A 350 43.72 -10.18 4.19
CA GLY A 350 44.51 -9.26 5.02
C GLY A 350 44.83 -7.92 4.34
N ASP A 351 44.26 -7.60 3.19
CA ASP A 351 44.52 -6.40 2.41
C ASP A 351 43.49 -5.30 2.72
N ASP A 352 44.00 -4.10 3.10
CA ASP A 352 43.17 -2.96 3.48
C ASP A 352 42.34 -2.39 2.30
N THR A 353 42.93 -2.39 1.11
CA THR A 353 42.25 -1.89 -0.10
C THR A 353 41.09 -2.81 -0.51
N HIS A 354 41.33 -4.12 -0.41
CA HIS A 354 40.32 -5.13 -0.69
C HIS A 354 39.16 -5.06 0.33
N SER A 355 39.49 -4.96 1.62
CA SER A 355 38.49 -4.84 2.69
C SER A 355 37.69 -3.55 2.56
N MET A 356 38.31 -2.42 2.21
CA MET A 356 37.64 -1.16 1.97
C MET A 356 36.65 -1.26 0.77
N TYR A 357 37.04 -1.96 -0.30
CA TYR A 357 36.11 -2.20 -1.42
C TYR A 357 34.89 -3.01 -0.98
N LEU A 358 35.10 -4.06 -0.19
CA LEU A 358 33.98 -4.88 0.33
C LEU A 358 33.08 -4.07 1.28
N HIS A 359 33.66 -3.24 2.15
CA HIS A 359 32.89 -2.34 3.01
C HIS A 359 32.04 -1.35 2.19
N LYS A 360 32.58 -0.74 1.15
CA LYS A 360 31.85 0.15 0.25
C LYS A 360 30.72 -0.59 -0.48
N TRP A 361 30.96 -1.81 -0.90
CA TRP A 361 29.94 -2.64 -1.56
C TRP A 361 28.77 -2.96 -0.61
N VAL A 362 29.05 -3.21 0.67
CA VAL A 362 28.02 -3.38 1.71
C VAL A 362 27.33 -2.05 2.01
N ALA A 363 28.08 -0.97 2.20
CA ALA A 363 27.52 0.36 2.48
C ALA A 363 26.50 0.81 1.43
N GLN A 364 26.75 0.47 0.17
CA GLN A 364 25.87 0.81 -0.93
C GLN A 364 24.47 0.18 -0.78
N MET A 365 24.32 -0.98 -0.15
CA MET A 365 23.01 -1.60 0.11
C MET A 365 22.14 -0.75 1.05
N PHE A 366 22.77 0.02 1.95
CA PHE A 366 22.08 0.87 2.92
C PHE A 366 21.92 2.30 2.42
N GLN A 367 22.90 2.84 1.69
CA GLN A 367 22.84 4.21 1.18
C GLN A 367 21.93 4.35 -0.05
N ASP A 368 21.97 3.38 -0.95
CA ASP A 368 21.17 3.35 -2.17
C ASP A 368 20.70 1.91 -2.45
N PRO A 369 19.71 1.43 -1.69
CA PRO A 369 19.28 0.04 -1.80
C PRO A 369 18.59 -0.28 -3.14
N LEU A 370 18.04 0.72 -3.83
CA LEU A 370 17.34 0.55 -5.10
C LEU A 370 18.29 0.18 -6.25
N HIS A 371 19.46 0.81 -6.31
CA HIS A 371 20.43 0.60 -7.39
C HIS A 371 21.58 -0.27 -6.90
N LYS A 372 21.89 -1.34 -7.61
CA LYS A 372 22.96 -2.25 -7.24
C LYS A 372 24.23 -2.03 -8.07
N PRO A 373 25.42 -2.27 -7.50
CA PRO A 373 26.65 -2.34 -8.29
C PRO A 373 26.57 -3.50 -9.31
N PRO A 374 27.06 -3.30 -10.56
CA PRO A 374 27.05 -4.36 -11.57
C PRO A 374 28.21 -5.37 -11.38
N VAL A 375 28.48 -5.72 -10.12
CA VAL A 375 29.53 -6.64 -9.73
C VAL A 375 29.05 -7.59 -8.63
N ALA A 376 29.45 -8.85 -8.73
CA ALA A 376 29.26 -9.87 -7.71
C ALA A 376 30.55 -10.11 -6.94
N ILE A 377 30.43 -10.36 -5.64
CA ILE A 377 31.55 -10.69 -4.76
C ILE A 377 31.68 -12.21 -4.66
N ILE A 378 32.88 -12.73 -4.88
CA ILE A 378 33.23 -14.14 -4.62
C ILE A 378 34.18 -14.18 -3.44
N ILE A 379 33.83 -14.90 -2.38
CA ILE A 379 34.70 -15.13 -1.24
C ILE A 379 35.11 -16.61 -1.25
N LYS A 380 36.34 -16.85 -1.69
CA LYS A 380 36.96 -18.16 -1.77
C LYS A 380 37.75 -18.44 -0.49
N GLY A 381 37.67 -19.66 0.03
CA GLY A 381 38.50 -20.07 1.18
C GLY A 381 38.01 -21.34 1.83
N LYS A 382 38.83 -21.90 2.73
CA LYS A 382 38.52 -23.13 3.45
C LYS A 382 37.25 -23.03 4.29
N GLN A 383 36.64 -24.14 4.63
CA GLN A 383 35.55 -24.18 5.58
C GLN A 383 36.00 -23.66 6.96
N GLY A 384 35.14 -22.92 7.65
CA GLY A 384 35.45 -22.39 8.98
C GLY A 384 36.19 -21.07 9.01
N THR A 385 36.40 -20.37 7.89
CA THR A 385 37.05 -19.05 7.82
C THR A 385 36.12 -17.85 8.06
N GLY A 386 34.82 -18.06 8.34
CA GLY A 386 33.88 -17.01 8.71
C GLY A 386 33.07 -16.40 7.57
N LYS A 387 33.12 -16.94 6.35
CA LYS A 387 32.38 -16.42 5.17
C LYS A 387 30.88 -16.22 5.45
N ASN A 388 30.22 -17.23 5.97
CA ASN A 388 28.79 -17.15 6.28
C ASN A 388 28.49 -16.24 7.47
N MET A 389 29.39 -16.17 8.46
CA MET A 389 29.26 -15.25 9.61
C MET A 389 29.15 -13.79 9.17
N PHE A 390 29.96 -13.38 8.21
CA PHE A 390 29.90 -12.04 7.61
C PHE A 390 28.55 -11.80 6.92
N LEU A 391 28.13 -12.72 6.06
CA LEU A 391 26.89 -12.57 5.30
C LEU A 391 25.66 -12.61 6.20
N ASP A 392 25.65 -13.45 7.23
CA ASP A 392 24.56 -13.53 8.21
C ASP A 392 24.46 -12.24 9.06
N ALA A 393 25.61 -11.61 9.36
CA ALA A 393 25.60 -10.32 10.05
C ALA A 393 24.95 -9.23 9.21
N ILE A 394 25.30 -9.12 7.92
CA ILE A 394 24.67 -8.18 6.99
C ILE A 394 23.20 -8.53 6.75
N GLY A 395 22.89 -9.81 6.53
CA GLY A 395 21.53 -10.30 6.34
C GLY A 395 20.61 -9.99 7.54
N ASN A 396 21.15 -10.00 8.76
CA ASN A 396 20.41 -9.60 9.94
C ASN A 396 20.10 -8.09 9.96
N MET A 397 21.02 -7.25 9.52
CA MET A 397 20.80 -5.80 9.35
C MET A 397 19.79 -5.50 8.24
N LEU A 398 19.69 -6.35 7.22
CA LEU A 398 18.72 -6.28 6.12
C LEU A 398 17.33 -6.85 6.47
N ASN A 399 17.01 -7.05 7.74
CA ASN A 399 15.72 -7.64 8.18
C ASN A 399 15.49 -9.08 7.66
N LYS A 400 16.48 -9.92 7.63
CA LYS A 400 16.45 -11.35 7.19
C LYS A 400 15.60 -11.67 5.96
N THR A 401 14.44 -11.02 5.79
CA THR A 401 13.55 -11.20 4.63
C THR A 401 14.18 -10.75 3.33
N HIS A 402 15.12 -9.79 3.38
CA HIS A 402 15.84 -9.26 2.21
C HIS A 402 17.19 -9.93 1.96
N TYR A 403 17.49 -10.99 2.70
CA TYR A 403 18.66 -11.84 2.52
C TYR A 403 18.25 -13.30 2.29
N ILE A 404 18.94 -13.96 1.40
CA ILE A 404 18.78 -15.41 1.17
C ILE A 404 20.13 -16.05 0.92
N THR A 405 20.32 -17.25 1.44
CA THR A 405 21.45 -18.13 1.13
C THR A 405 20.93 -19.50 0.71
N SER A 406 21.46 -20.02 -0.38
CA SER A 406 21.19 -21.39 -0.85
C SER A 406 22.43 -21.98 -1.52
N SER A 407 22.59 -23.29 -1.42
CA SER A 407 23.61 -24.06 -2.16
C SER A 407 23.10 -24.59 -3.50
N ASN A 408 21.80 -24.44 -3.78
CA ASN A 408 21.19 -24.90 -5.01
C ASN A 408 21.06 -23.73 -6.01
N PRO A 409 21.78 -23.73 -7.14
CA PRO A 409 21.66 -22.69 -8.16
C PRO A 409 20.26 -22.56 -8.77
N ASP A 410 19.45 -23.64 -8.77
CA ASP A 410 18.09 -23.61 -9.29
C ASP A 410 17.18 -22.63 -8.53
N ASP A 411 17.43 -22.41 -7.23
CA ASP A 411 16.67 -21.46 -6.42
C ASP A 411 16.83 -20.02 -6.90
N PHE A 412 17.94 -19.75 -7.60
CA PHE A 412 18.28 -18.42 -8.09
C PHE A 412 18.13 -18.27 -9.60
N TYR A 413 18.46 -19.30 -10.37
CA TYR A 413 18.60 -19.21 -11.82
C TYR A 413 17.71 -20.17 -12.60
N GLY A 414 16.95 -21.04 -11.90
CA GLY A 414 16.01 -21.97 -12.50
C GLY A 414 14.79 -21.29 -13.13
N SER A 415 14.01 -22.05 -13.87
CA SER A 415 12.84 -21.56 -14.62
C SER A 415 11.72 -20.97 -13.74
N HIS A 416 11.67 -21.31 -12.47
CA HIS A 416 10.72 -20.83 -11.48
C HIS A 416 11.42 -20.22 -10.27
N ALA A 417 12.63 -19.70 -10.48
CA ALA A 417 13.43 -19.14 -9.42
C ALA A 417 12.82 -17.82 -8.91
N GLU A 418 12.61 -17.74 -7.60
CA GLU A 418 12.16 -16.55 -6.91
C GLU A 418 13.22 -16.01 -5.93
N GLY A 419 14.40 -16.66 -5.89
CA GLY A 419 15.44 -16.36 -4.91
C GLY A 419 15.98 -14.95 -4.92
N TYR A 420 15.88 -14.24 -6.07
CA TYR A 420 16.26 -12.83 -6.17
C TYR A 420 15.13 -11.86 -5.83
N TYR A 421 13.88 -12.32 -5.92
CA TYR A 421 12.73 -11.44 -5.76
C TYR A 421 12.63 -10.93 -4.32
N ARG A 422 12.46 -9.64 -4.14
CA ARG A 422 12.43 -8.91 -2.86
C ARG A 422 13.69 -9.08 -2.01
N LYS A 423 14.84 -9.35 -2.65
CA LYS A 423 16.11 -9.48 -1.95
C LYS A 423 17.02 -8.27 -2.25
N LEU A 424 17.84 -7.94 -1.26
CA LEU A 424 18.92 -6.97 -1.38
C LEU A 424 20.28 -7.67 -1.40
N LEU A 425 20.36 -8.86 -0.77
CA LEU A 425 21.56 -9.69 -0.73
C LEU A 425 21.21 -11.15 -0.99
N VAL A 426 21.90 -11.75 -1.95
CA VAL A 426 21.75 -13.16 -2.31
C VAL A 426 23.12 -13.83 -2.17
N ASN A 427 23.19 -14.96 -1.49
CA ASN A 427 24.38 -15.78 -1.38
C ASN A 427 24.20 -17.15 -2.00
N LEU A 428 24.93 -17.43 -3.07
CA LEU A 428 25.12 -18.78 -3.55
C LEU A 428 26.24 -19.44 -2.74
N ASN A 429 25.84 -20.26 -1.76
CA ASN A 429 26.76 -20.93 -0.84
C ASN A 429 27.30 -22.22 -1.43
N GLU A 430 28.58 -22.48 -1.23
CA GLU A 430 29.25 -23.69 -1.71
C GLU A 430 29.09 -23.93 -3.22
N ALA A 431 29.18 -22.85 -4.03
CA ALA A 431 29.04 -22.94 -5.47
C ALA A 431 30.00 -23.98 -6.07
N GLU A 432 29.45 -24.92 -6.83
CA GLU A 432 30.19 -25.93 -7.58
C GLU A 432 30.12 -25.63 -9.06
N GLY A 433 31.27 -25.45 -9.70
CA GLY A 433 31.39 -25.00 -11.09
C GLY A 433 30.49 -25.72 -12.08
N LYS A 434 30.43 -27.04 -12.03
CA LYS A 434 29.63 -27.84 -13.01
C LYS A 434 28.15 -27.45 -13.03
N LYS A 435 27.54 -27.18 -11.86
CA LYS A 435 26.12 -26.79 -11.76
C LYS A 435 25.88 -25.32 -12.11
N THR A 436 26.87 -24.45 -11.90
CA THR A 436 26.74 -23.02 -12.21
C THR A 436 26.98 -22.70 -13.68
N PHE A 437 27.70 -23.55 -14.42
CA PHE A 437 27.95 -23.35 -15.85
C PHE A 437 26.69 -23.37 -16.71
N ASP A 438 25.72 -24.21 -16.34
CA ASP A 438 24.44 -24.29 -17.07
C ASP A 438 23.64 -22.98 -16.97
N TYR A 439 23.93 -22.13 -15.99
CA TYR A 439 23.25 -20.87 -15.74
C TYR A 439 24.07 -19.61 -16.06
N GLU A 440 25.16 -19.75 -16.82
CA GLU A 440 26.07 -18.63 -17.13
C GLU A 440 25.35 -17.36 -17.59
N GLY A 441 24.42 -17.51 -18.56
CA GLY A 441 23.64 -16.39 -19.08
C GLY A 441 22.76 -15.73 -18.03
N ASN A 442 22.04 -16.52 -17.24
CA ASN A 442 21.17 -16.03 -16.18
C ASN A 442 21.98 -15.33 -15.07
N MET A 443 23.12 -15.88 -14.68
CA MET A 443 24.01 -15.26 -13.70
C MET A 443 24.51 -13.89 -14.19
N LYS A 444 24.93 -13.79 -15.43
CA LYS A 444 25.38 -12.53 -16.03
C LYS A 444 24.28 -11.48 -16.02
N SER A 445 23.07 -11.84 -16.45
CA SER A 445 21.89 -10.96 -16.43
C SER A 445 21.54 -10.52 -15.01
N MET A 446 21.46 -11.45 -14.06
CA MET A 446 21.12 -11.13 -12.66
C MET A 446 22.11 -10.17 -11.96
N ILE A 447 23.38 -10.21 -12.37
CA ILE A 447 24.39 -9.28 -11.82
C ILE A 447 24.26 -7.90 -12.46
N THR A 448 23.96 -7.79 -13.75
CA THR A 448 24.09 -6.53 -14.52
C THR A 448 22.77 -5.83 -14.82
N GLU A 449 21.67 -6.56 -14.93
CA GLU A 449 20.37 -5.99 -15.31
C GLU A 449 19.62 -5.39 -14.11
N ASP A 450 18.98 -4.24 -14.32
CA ASP A 450 18.18 -3.54 -13.30
C ASP A 450 16.77 -4.13 -13.15
N THR A 451 16.37 -4.98 -14.08
CA THR A 451 15.09 -5.70 -14.05
C THR A 451 15.29 -7.18 -14.26
N MET A 452 14.36 -7.98 -13.77
CA MET A 452 14.34 -9.42 -13.97
C MET A 452 12.91 -9.92 -14.21
N THR A 453 12.77 -11.00 -14.94
CA THR A 453 11.48 -11.69 -15.09
C THR A 453 11.35 -12.76 -14.00
N ILE A 454 10.30 -12.64 -13.20
CA ILE A 454 9.89 -13.71 -12.27
C ILE A 454 8.78 -14.53 -12.90
N ASN A 455 8.81 -15.83 -12.68
CA ASN A 455 7.83 -16.80 -13.21
C ASN A 455 7.33 -17.72 -12.09
N PRO A 456 6.55 -17.19 -11.10
CA PRO A 456 6.02 -18.01 -10.01
C PRO A 456 5.06 -19.07 -10.54
N LYS A 457 4.98 -20.22 -9.85
CA LYS A 457 4.05 -21.27 -10.22
C LYS A 457 2.60 -20.78 -10.18
N ASN A 458 1.86 -21.01 -11.26
CA ASN A 458 0.44 -20.64 -11.40
C ASN A 458 0.16 -19.12 -11.41
N VAL A 459 1.17 -18.29 -11.65
CA VAL A 459 1.04 -16.83 -11.82
C VAL A 459 1.69 -16.44 -13.14
N ARG A 460 1.14 -15.43 -13.82
CA ARG A 460 1.74 -14.94 -15.06
C ARG A 460 3.14 -14.37 -14.81
N PRO A 461 4.11 -14.65 -15.70
CA PRO A 461 5.43 -14.03 -15.64
C PRO A 461 5.32 -12.51 -15.60
N SER A 462 6.12 -11.86 -14.77
CA SER A 462 6.15 -10.41 -14.68
C SER A 462 7.57 -9.90 -14.54
N ASN A 463 7.83 -8.69 -15.08
CA ASN A 463 9.09 -7.99 -14.91
C ASN A 463 9.03 -7.19 -13.60
N VAL A 464 10.05 -7.36 -12.78
CA VAL A 464 10.22 -6.69 -11.50
C VAL A 464 11.60 -6.06 -11.39
N LEU A 465 11.77 -5.13 -10.46
CA LEU A 465 13.08 -4.54 -10.17
C LEU A 465 14.02 -5.58 -9.58
N ASN A 466 15.27 -5.54 -10.01
CA ASN A 466 16.36 -6.38 -9.53
C ASN A 466 17.32 -5.57 -8.65
N CYS A 467 17.01 -5.51 -7.36
CA CYS A 467 17.81 -4.79 -6.38
C CYS A 467 18.84 -5.68 -5.65
N ALA A 468 18.90 -6.98 -5.98
CA ALA A 468 19.72 -7.93 -5.26
C ALA A 468 21.19 -7.89 -5.67
N ARG A 469 22.07 -7.76 -4.67
CA ARG A 469 23.52 -7.91 -4.84
C ARG A 469 23.87 -9.37 -4.66
N THR A 470 24.72 -9.88 -5.55
CA THR A 470 25.14 -11.29 -5.54
C THR A 470 26.45 -11.47 -4.80
N CYS A 471 26.45 -12.33 -3.80
CA CYS A 471 27.65 -12.89 -3.18
C CYS A 471 27.71 -14.40 -3.46
N ILE A 472 28.91 -14.92 -3.60
CA ILE A 472 29.17 -16.34 -3.83
C ILE A 472 30.26 -16.78 -2.86
N THR A 473 29.93 -17.74 -2.01
CA THR A 473 30.91 -18.34 -1.10
C THR A 473 31.29 -19.73 -1.58
N THR A 474 32.58 -20.05 -1.55
CA THR A 474 33.07 -21.30 -2.09
C THR A 474 34.40 -21.73 -1.47
N ASN A 475 34.68 -23.03 -1.56
CA ASN A 475 35.98 -23.63 -1.32
C ASN A 475 36.61 -24.19 -2.62
N LYS A 476 35.92 -24.04 -3.76
CA LYS A 476 36.36 -24.55 -5.06
C LYS A 476 37.20 -23.53 -5.81
N PRO A 477 38.15 -23.96 -6.66
CA PRO A 477 38.98 -23.06 -7.45
C PRO A 477 38.21 -22.36 -8.59
N THR A 478 37.15 -22.99 -9.11
CA THR A 478 36.36 -22.53 -10.27
C THR A 478 34.87 -22.56 -9.98
N PRO A 479 34.37 -21.64 -9.12
CA PRO A 479 32.98 -21.68 -8.66
C PRO A 479 31.95 -21.23 -9.69
N VAL A 480 32.34 -20.38 -10.65
CA VAL A 480 31.46 -19.75 -11.65
C VAL A 480 32.16 -19.69 -13.00
N PRO A 481 31.43 -19.67 -14.11
CA PRO A 481 32.02 -19.48 -15.43
C PRO A 481 32.58 -18.05 -15.56
N ILE A 482 33.86 -17.93 -15.96
CA ILE A 482 34.49 -16.67 -16.31
C ILE A 482 34.88 -16.68 -17.76
N ASP A 483 34.41 -15.70 -18.50
CA ASP A 483 34.86 -15.47 -19.87
C ASP A 483 36.15 -14.67 -19.89
N VAL A 484 37.26 -15.38 -19.93
CA VAL A 484 38.61 -14.77 -19.94
C VAL A 484 38.84 -13.94 -21.20
N ARG A 485 38.25 -14.35 -22.35
CA ARG A 485 38.45 -13.69 -23.65
C ARG A 485 37.77 -12.31 -23.68
N SER A 486 36.59 -12.19 -23.09
CA SER A 486 35.85 -10.91 -22.99
C SER A 486 36.32 -10.03 -21.84
N LYS A 487 37.34 -10.41 -21.08
CA LYS A 487 37.82 -9.70 -19.89
C LYS A 487 36.66 -9.45 -18.91
N ASP A 488 36.02 -10.52 -18.47
CA ASP A 488 34.86 -10.44 -17.59
C ASP A 488 35.10 -9.52 -16.39
N ARG A 489 34.27 -8.50 -16.23
CA ARG A 489 34.39 -7.43 -15.24
C ARG A 489 33.36 -7.51 -14.12
N ARG A 490 32.54 -8.59 -14.09
CA ARG A 490 31.44 -8.73 -13.15
C ARG A 490 31.86 -9.26 -11.79
N TYR A 491 32.97 -9.97 -11.71
CA TYR A 491 33.37 -10.66 -10.49
C TYR A 491 34.54 -9.96 -9.79
N VAL A 492 34.41 -9.83 -8.47
CA VAL A 492 35.49 -9.50 -7.55
C VAL A 492 35.74 -10.71 -6.69
N VAL A 493 36.97 -11.23 -6.70
CA VAL A 493 37.31 -12.48 -6.00
C VAL A 493 38.26 -12.18 -4.86
N PHE A 494 37.83 -12.48 -3.65
CA PHE A 494 38.67 -12.44 -2.46
C PHE A 494 38.99 -13.86 -2.03
N GLU A 495 40.18 -14.06 -1.47
CA GLU A 495 40.60 -15.31 -0.86
C GLU A 495 40.89 -15.09 0.62
N THR A 496 40.26 -15.89 1.47
CA THR A 496 40.37 -15.74 2.92
C THR A 496 41.73 -16.19 3.42
N THR A 497 42.22 -15.54 4.46
CA THR A 497 43.39 -16.07 5.21
C THR A 497 42.99 -17.27 6.07
N ASP A 498 43.96 -18.02 6.56
CA ASP A 498 43.78 -19.16 7.47
C ASP A 498 43.71 -18.74 8.97
N LYS A 499 43.74 -17.47 9.30
CA LYS A 499 43.80 -16.95 10.68
C LYS A 499 42.63 -17.43 11.56
N TYR A 500 41.44 -17.55 10.98
CA TYR A 500 40.26 -18.02 11.69
C TYR A 500 40.01 -19.52 11.54
N LEU A 501 40.76 -20.26 10.76
CA LEU A 501 40.52 -21.65 10.40
C LEU A 501 40.54 -22.42 11.71
N ASN A 502 40.88 -22.59 12.63
CA ASN A 502 40.81 -23.47 13.81
C ASN A 502 40.26 -22.74 15.06
N LYS A 503 39.46 -21.71 14.88
CA LYS A 503 38.82 -21.06 16.02
C LYS A 503 37.77 -21.96 16.66
N SER A 504 37.67 -21.90 17.98
CA SER A 504 36.71 -22.70 18.74
C SER A 504 35.26 -22.34 18.42
N SER A 505 34.35 -23.27 18.66
CA SER A 505 32.89 -23.02 18.58
C SER A 505 32.48 -21.86 19.49
N THR A 506 33.08 -21.72 20.65
CA THR A 506 32.82 -20.60 21.58
C THR A 506 33.25 -19.25 21.00
N PHE A 507 34.37 -19.18 20.27
CA PHE A 507 34.74 -17.96 19.55
C PHE A 507 33.65 -17.54 18.55
N TRP A 508 33.22 -18.46 17.72
CA TRP A 508 32.16 -18.20 16.73
C TRP A 508 30.83 -17.82 17.36
N ALA A 509 30.44 -18.49 18.44
CA ALA A 509 29.21 -18.16 19.16
C ALA A 509 29.27 -16.75 19.77
N ASN A 510 30.40 -16.36 20.32
CA ASN A 510 30.61 -15.03 20.89
C ASN A 510 30.60 -13.95 19.79
N LEU A 511 31.25 -14.18 18.67
CA LEU A 511 31.24 -13.26 17.52
C LEU A 511 29.83 -13.11 16.96
N TYR A 512 29.10 -14.21 16.79
CA TYR A 512 27.71 -14.21 16.33
C TYR A 512 26.79 -13.41 17.26
N LYS A 513 26.88 -13.59 18.56
CA LYS A 513 26.13 -12.80 19.54
C LYS A 513 26.51 -11.32 19.52
N HIS A 514 27.82 -11.02 19.37
CA HIS A 514 28.31 -9.66 19.33
C HIS A 514 27.76 -8.89 18.11
N LEU A 515 27.84 -9.47 16.91
CA LEU A 515 27.43 -8.82 15.66
C LEU A 515 25.90 -8.61 15.57
N ARG A 516 25.13 -9.22 16.45
CA ARG A 516 23.66 -9.08 16.53
C ARG A 516 23.17 -8.16 17.64
N LYS A 517 24.07 -7.57 18.39
CA LYS A 517 23.65 -6.57 19.39
C LYS A 517 23.14 -5.32 18.66
N PRO A 518 21.99 -4.75 19.08
CA PRO A 518 21.44 -3.53 18.47
C PRO A 518 22.47 -2.41 18.37
N GLU A 519 23.23 -2.18 19.44
CA GLU A 519 24.29 -1.18 19.47
C GLU A 519 25.39 -1.41 18.41
N VAL A 520 25.78 -2.65 18.16
CA VAL A 520 26.79 -2.99 17.13
C VAL A 520 26.21 -2.84 15.72
N MET A 521 24.97 -3.25 15.51
CA MET A 521 24.28 -3.07 14.23
C MET A 521 24.11 -1.57 13.91
N SER A 522 23.71 -0.77 14.89
CA SER A 522 23.63 0.68 14.74
C SER A 522 24.98 1.31 14.45
N ALA A 523 26.05 0.89 15.15
CA ALA A 523 27.41 1.37 14.88
C ALA A 523 27.91 1.01 13.47
N LEU A 524 27.63 -0.20 12.99
CA LEU A 524 27.94 -0.61 11.62
C LEU A 524 27.15 0.20 10.59
N TYR A 525 25.86 0.43 10.83
CA TYR A 525 25.02 1.24 9.95
C TYR A 525 25.55 2.67 9.86
N GLN A 526 25.85 3.33 10.99
CA GLN A 526 26.44 4.68 11.01
C GLN A 526 27.77 4.73 10.24
N MET A 527 28.64 3.74 10.44
CA MET A 527 29.89 3.63 9.66
C MET A 527 29.60 3.52 8.16
N PHE A 528 28.64 2.69 7.75
CA PHE A 528 28.30 2.53 6.34
C PHE A 528 27.71 3.82 5.75
N MET A 529 26.90 4.56 6.51
CA MET A 529 26.32 5.84 6.05
C MET A 529 27.37 6.94 5.89
N TRP A 530 28.48 6.89 6.61
CA TRP A 530 29.58 7.85 6.47
C TRP A 530 30.53 7.57 5.29
N MET A 531 30.44 6.41 4.66
CA MET A 531 31.31 6.07 3.54
C MET A 531 30.98 6.91 2.31
N ASP A 532 31.97 7.59 1.76
CA ASP A 532 31.82 8.31 0.50
C ASP A 532 31.76 7.32 -0.68
N LEU A 533 30.59 7.25 -1.28
CA LEU A 533 30.30 6.46 -2.48
C LEU A 533 30.03 7.32 -3.71
N LYS A 534 30.10 8.65 -3.57
CA LYS A 534 29.88 9.58 -4.68
C LYS A 534 30.87 9.27 -5.80
N ASP A 535 30.35 9.11 -7.01
CA ASP A 535 31.13 8.83 -8.23
C ASP A 535 32.04 7.59 -8.13
N PHE A 536 31.72 6.64 -7.22
CA PHE A 536 32.53 5.43 -7.08
C PHE A 536 32.28 4.46 -8.26
N ASN A 537 33.26 4.35 -9.14
CA ASN A 537 33.16 3.44 -10.28
C ASN A 537 33.50 2.00 -9.90
N TRP A 538 32.49 1.18 -9.71
CA TRP A 538 32.58 -0.21 -9.26
C TRP A 538 33.43 -1.11 -10.16
N ILE A 539 33.42 -0.85 -11.48
CA ILE A 539 34.17 -1.64 -12.46
C ILE A 539 35.63 -1.19 -12.51
N LYS A 540 35.88 0.12 -12.62
CA LYS A 540 37.26 0.65 -12.74
C LYS A 540 38.07 0.48 -11.45
N LYS A 541 37.41 0.60 -10.29
CA LYS A 541 38.05 0.46 -8.98
C LYS A 541 38.02 -0.99 -8.44
N ARG A 542 37.59 -1.94 -9.24
CA ARG A 542 37.52 -3.35 -8.89
C ARG A 542 38.92 -3.90 -8.58
N PRO A 543 39.13 -4.54 -7.42
CA PRO A 543 40.40 -5.21 -7.14
C PRO A 543 40.66 -6.37 -8.09
N LEU A 544 41.79 -6.37 -8.73
CA LEU A 544 42.30 -7.50 -9.52
C LEU A 544 43.20 -8.37 -8.67
N THR A 545 42.57 -9.10 -7.76
CA THR A 545 43.29 -9.92 -6.76
C THR A 545 44.07 -11.06 -7.38
N GLN A 546 45.00 -11.63 -6.63
CA GLN A 546 45.76 -12.82 -7.05
C GLN A 546 44.79 -13.99 -7.28
N ALA A 547 43.80 -14.18 -6.39
CA ALA A 547 42.78 -15.21 -6.53
C ALA A 547 41.93 -15.09 -7.83
N TYR A 548 41.62 -13.84 -8.23
CA TYR A 548 40.96 -13.60 -9.54
C TYR A 548 41.83 -14.02 -10.72
N LYS A 549 43.13 -13.66 -10.68
CA LYS A 549 44.07 -14.01 -11.75
C LYS A 549 44.26 -15.52 -11.86
N GLU A 550 44.40 -16.21 -10.74
CA GLU A 550 44.50 -17.68 -10.70
C GLU A 550 43.25 -18.34 -11.25
N MET A 551 42.06 -17.85 -10.89
CA MET A 551 40.83 -18.33 -11.41
C MET A 551 40.71 -18.15 -12.93
N CYS A 552 41.14 -16.98 -13.46
CA CYS A 552 41.22 -16.75 -14.91
C CYS A 552 42.18 -17.72 -15.62
N ASN A 553 43.34 -18.00 -15.02
CA ASN A 553 44.31 -18.92 -15.62
C ASN A 553 43.78 -20.35 -15.75
N LEU A 554 42.91 -20.79 -14.82
CA LEU A 554 42.30 -22.11 -14.87
C LEU A 554 41.26 -22.25 -16.01
N TYR A 555 40.73 -21.12 -16.52
CA TYR A 555 39.81 -21.08 -17.66
C TYR A 555 40.51 -20.76 -18.99
N SER A 556 41.79 -20.38 -18.96
CA SER A 556 42.54 -20.17 -20.20
C SER A 556 42.76 -21.50 -20.89
N PRO A 557 42.51 -21.61 -22.23
CA PRO A 557 42.90 -22.81 -22.96
C PRO A 557 44.39 -23.02 -22.79
N VAL A 558 44.77 -24.24 -22.43
CA VAL A 558 46.17 -24.63 -22.47
C VAL A 558 46.60 -24.47 -23.93
N GLU A 559 47.46 -23.50 -24.22
CA GLU A 559 48.11 -23.43 -25.53
C GLU A 559 48.92 -24.72 -25.71
N SER A 560 48.40 -25.62 -26.55
CA SER A 560 49.03 -26.88 -26.91
C SER A 560 50.09 -26.64 -27.99
#